data_877a4a5710941c37279bf75ef782101c
#
_entry.id   877a4a5710941c37279bf75ef782101c
#
_cell.length_a   1.000
_cell.length_b   1.000
_cell.length_c   1.000
_cell.angle_alpha   90.00
_cell.angle_beta   90.00
_cell.angle_gamma   90.00
#
_symmetry.space_group_name_H-M   'P 1'
#
loop_
_entity.id
_entity.type
_entity.pdbx_description
1 polymer ?
#
loop_
_entity_poly.entity_id
_entity_poly.type
_entity_poly.pdbx_seq_one_letter_code
_entity_poly.pdbx_strand_id
1 'polypeptide(L)' 'MSKEFELNGCVEVPEAVTEDEFCDALFTFFESKGWHYGGGIKEIRDGRYVMSDGSLGKSVLEEYLEDAESEKEHV' A
#
# COMPACT_ATOMS: atom_id res chain seq x y z
N MET A 1 -3.34 5.23 26.98
CA MET A 1 -3.02 4.08 26.12
C MET A 1 -3.48 4.35 24.70
N SER A 2 -2.68 3.92 23.75
CA SER A 2 -3.02 4.06 22.33
C SER A 2 -3.58 2.75 21.78
N LYS A 3 -4.28 2.86 20.65
CA LYS A 3 -4.70 1.69 19.89
C LYS A 3 -4.40 1.94 18.43
N GLU A 4 -4.41 0.90 17.65
CA GLU A 4 -4.05 0.96 16.25
C GLU A 4 -5.10 0.27 15.39
N PHE A 5 -5.23 0.75 14.16
CA PHE A 5 -6.01 0.07 13.13
C PHE A 5 -5.07 -0.29 11.99
N GLU A 6 -5.05 -1.54 11.62
CA GLU A 6 -4.30 -1.99 10.46
C GLU A 6 -5.15 -1.79 9.20
N LEU A 7 -4.54 -1.20 8.15
CA LEU A 7 -5.21 -0.94 6.90
C LEU A 7 -4.76 -1.96 5.86
N ASN A 8 -5.71 -2.68 5.29
CA ASN A 8 -5.46 -3.63 4.20
C ASN A 8 -6.31 -3.23 3.01
N GLY A 9 -5.66 -2.82 1.94
CA GLY A 9 -6.39 -2.40 0.76
C GLY A 9 -5.60 -1.40 -0.05
N CYS A 10 -6.24 -0.88 -1.08
CA CYS A 10 -5.64 0.09 -1.98
C CYS A 10 -6.55 1.29 -2.14
N VAL A 11 -5.96 2.47 -2.29
CA VAL A 11 -6.69 3.70 -2.58
C VAL A 11 -6.52 4.00 -4.06
N GLU A 12 -7.63 4.08 -4.77
CA GLU A 12 -7.61 4.43 -6.18
C GLU A 12 -7.52 5.96 -6.31
N VAL A 13 -6.59 6.43 -7.12
CA VAL A 13 -6.37 7.85 -7.37
C VAL A 13 -6.31 8.10 -8.87
N PRO A 14 -6.55 9.36 -9.31
CA PRO A 14 -6.33 9.71 -10.72
C PRO A 14 -4.89 9.42 -11.14
N GLU A 15 -4.71 9.05 -12.40
CA GLU A 15 -3.41 8.64 -12.93
C GLU A 15 -2.33 9.71 -12.76
N ALA A 16 -2.69 10.97 -12.77
CA ALA A 16 -1.74 12.07 -12.63
C ALA A 16 -1.19 12.25 -11.22
N VAL A 17 -1.77 11.60 -10.22
CA VAL A 17 -1.31 11.74 -8.84
C VAL A 17 -0.03 10.94 -8.64
N THR A 18 1.02 11.60 -8.19
CA THR A 18 2.30 10.96 -7.92
C THR A 18 2.30 10.34 -6.51
N GLU A 19 3.24 9.45 -6.26
CA GLU A 19 3.42 8.87 -4.93
C GLU A 19 3.69 9.95 -3.89
N ASP A 20 4.52 10.94 -4.21
CA ASP A 20 4.82 12.05 -3.31
C ASP A 20 3.57 12.85 -2.97
N GLU A 21 2.75 13.16 -3.97
CA GLU A 21 1.49 13.88 -3.73
C GLU A 21 0.54 13.08 -2.85
N PHE A 22 0.45 11.78 -3.11
CA PHE A 22 -0.40 10.90 -2.31
C PHE A 22 0.09 10.84 -0.86
N CYS A 23 1.38 10.66 -0.65
CA CYS A 23 1.96 10.62 0.68
C CYS A 23 1.77 11.92 1.44
N ASP A 24 1.99 13.05 0.77
CA ASP A 24 1.80 14.37 1.39
C ASP A 24 0.35 14.56 1.84
N ALA A 25 -0.60 14.21 1.00
CA ALA A 25 -2.01 14.35 1.33
C ALA A 25 -2.40 13.44 2.51
N LEU A 26 -1.94 12.19 2.49
CA LEU A 26 -2.25 11.22 3.53
C LEU A 26 -1.66 11.63 4.88
N PHE A 27 -0.39 11.97 4.90
CA PHE A 27 0.29 12.33 6.13
C PHE A 27 -0.20 13.66 6.69
N THR A 28 -0.50 14.62 5.83
CA THR A 28 -1.09 15.89 6.27
C THR A 28 -2.42 15.64 6.97
N PHE A 29 -3.23 14.74 6.42
CA PHE A 29 -4.50 14.37 7.05
C PHE A 29 -4.27 13.75 8.43
N PHE A 30 -3.35 12.79 8.54
CA PHE A 30 -3.07 12.16 9.82
C PHE A 30 -2.54 13.16 10.84
N GLU A 31 -1.62 14.04 10.43
CA GLU A 31 -1.07 15.07 11.31
C GLU A 31 -2.14 16.02 11.82
N SER A 32 -3.10 16.38 10.95
CA SER A 32 -4.20 17.27 11.35
C SER A 32 -5.07 16.67 12.45
N LYS A 33 -5.08 15.35 12.56
CA LYS A 33 -5.84 14.63 13.58
C LYS A 33 -5.00 14.24 14.79
N GLY A 34 -3.69 14.48 14.74
CA GLY A 34 -2.79 14.00 15.78
C GLY A 34 -2.56 12.49 15.73
N TRP A 35 -2.77 11.88 14.56
CA TRP A 35 -2.58 10.44 14.37
C TRP A 35 -1.21 10.17 13.76
N HIS A 36 -0.73 8.95 13.95
CA HIS A 36 0.56 8.53 13.41
C HIS A 36 0.38 7.29 12.55
N TYR A 37 1.09 7.24 11.44
CA TYR A 37 1.09 6.09 10.54
C TYR A 37 2.49 5.50 10.48
N GLY A 38 2.58 4.18 10.65
CA GLY A 38 3.82 3.46 10.46
C GLY A 38 3.60 2.36 9.46
N GLY A 39 4.49 2.25 8.48
CA GLY A 39 4.40 1.24 7.45
C GLY A 39 4.93 1.72 6.12
N GLY A 40 4.80 0.88 5.09
CA GLY A 40 5.24 1.19 3.75
C GLY A 40 4.09 1.63 2.86
N ILE A 41 4.44 2.28 1.76
CA ILE A 41 3.51 2.65 0.72
C ILE A 41 4.10 2.15 -0.60
N LYS A 42 3.28 1.44 -1.39
CA LYS A 42 3.71 0.90 -2.68
C LYS A 42 2.82 1.45 -3.77
N GLU A 43 3.42 1.85 -4.88
CA GLU A 43 2.67 2.27 -6.06
C GLU A 43 2.21 1.03 -6.82
N ILE A 44 0.96 1.07 -7.30
CA ILE A 44 0.39 0.02 -8.12
C ILE A 44 -0.10 0.67 -9.42
N ARG A 45 0.32 0.10 -10.54
CA ARG A 45 -0.09 0.57 -11.87
C ARG A 45 -0.58 -0.62 -12.66
N ASP A 46 -1.78 -0.50 -13.22
CA ASP A 46 -2.41 -1.56 -14.00
C ASP A 46 -2.45 -2.90 -13.24
N GLY A 47 -2.71 -2.85 -11.93
CA GLY A 47 -2.80 -4.03 -11.09
C GLY A 47 -1.47 -4.67 -10.72
N ARG A 48 -0.34 -4.00 -11.00
CA ARG A 48 1.00 -4.50 -10.70
C ARG A 48 1.79 -3.50 -9.88
N TYR A 49 2.62 -4.01 -8.99
CA TYR A 49 3.50 -3.16 -8.19
C TYR A 49 4.56 -2.52 -9.08
N VAL A 50 4.81 -1.23 -8.84
CA VAL A 50 5.90 -0.51 -9.50
C VAL A 50 7.16 -0.70 -8.69
N MET A 51 8.21 -1.21 -9.33
CA MET A 51 9.49 -1.45 -8.69
C MET A 51 10.28 -0.15 -8.56
N SER A 52 11.35 -0.17 -7.75
CA SER A 52 12.16 1.02 -7.51
C SER A 52 12.82 1.59 -8.75
N ASP A 53 13.02 0.78 -9.79
CA ASP A 53 13.57 1.23 -11.07
C ASP A 53 12.49 1.69 -12.07
N GLY A 54 11.24 1.69 -11.66
CA GLY A 54 10.11 2.09 -12.48
C GLY A 54 9.49 0.96 -13.30
N SER A 55 10.05 -0.24 -13.27
CA SER A 55 9.47 -1.38 -13.97
C SER A 55 8.29 -1.95 -13.19
N LEU A 56 7.42 -2.69 -13.88
CA LEU A 56 6.29 -3.36 -13.25
C LEU A 56 6.73 -4.72 -12.70
N GLY A 57 6.40 -4.97 -11.46
CA GLY A 57 6.70 -6.24 -10.79
C GLY A 57 5.50 -7.17 -10.78
N LYS A 58 5.33 -7.91 -9.69
CA LYS A 58 4.22 -8.84 -9.52
C LYS A 58 2.89 -8.11 -9.52
N SER A 59 1.84 -8.79 -9.99
CA SER A 59 0.50 -8.28 -9.83
C SER A 59 0.07 -8.40 -8.36
N VAL A 60 -0.83 -7.52 -7.94
CA VAL A 60 -1.39 -7.59 -6.58
C VAL A 60 -2.05 -8.94 -6.34
N LEU A 61 -2.71 -9.47 -7.36
CA LEU A 61 -3.37 -10.77 -7.26
C LEU A 61 -2.36 -11.91 -7.07
N GLU A 62 -1.24 -11.88 -7.78
CA GLU A 62 -0.19 -12.90 -7.65
C GLU A 62 0.37 -12.92 -6.24
N GLU A 63 0.67 -11.77 -5.66
CA GLU A 63 1.18 -11.70 -4.30
C GLU A 63 0.16 -12.23 -3.29
N TYR A 64 -1.09 -11.90 -3.48
CA TYR A 64 -2.17 -12.40 -2.63
C TYR A 64 -2.29 -13.91 -2.69
N LEU A 65 -2.15 -14.50 -3.87
CA LEU A 65 -2.19 -15.96 -4.05
C LEU A 65 -0.99 -16.64 -3.42
N GLU A 66 0.20 -16.05 -3.49
CA GLU A 66 1.39 -16.58 -2.84
C GLU A 66 1.21 -16.63 -1.31
N ASP A 67 0.66 -15.58 -0.73
CA ASP A 67 0.38 -15.55 0.70
C ASP A 67 -0.62 -16.63 1.10
N ALA A 68 -1.66 -16.84 0.29
CA ALA A 68 -2.64 -17.88 0.55
C ALA A 68 -2.02 -19.29 0.47
N GLU A 69 -1.11 -19.53 -0.47
CA GLU A 69 -0.39 -20.78 -0.56
C GLU A 69 0.53 -21.00 0.63
N SER A 70 1.23 -19.96 1.08
CA SER A 70 2.08 -20.05 2.26
C SER A 70 1.29 -20.42 3.52
N GLU A 71 0.11 -19.86 3.68
CA GLU A 71 -0.77 -20.21 4.79
C GLU A 71 -1.19 -21.68 4.75
N LYS A 72 -1.44 -22.22 3.57
CA LYS A 72 -1.80 -23.63 3.43
C LYS A 72 -0.66 -24.57 3.81
N GLU A 73 0.56 -24.17 3.59
CA GLU A 73 1.73 -24.99 3.91
C GLU A 73 1.96 -25.11 5.42
N HIS A 74 1.47 -24.17 6.19
CA HIS A 74 1.61 -24.15 7.64
C HIS A 74 0.55 -24.97 8.41
N VAL A 75 -0.37 -25.52 7.73
CA VAL A 75 -1.45 -26.30 8.36
C VAL A 75 -1.12 -27.82 8.51
#